data_698bef5b42548765ff24c05487a3d3d8
#
_entry.id   698bef5b42548765ff24c05487a3d3d8
#
_cell.length_a   1.000
_cell.length_b   1.000
_cell.length_c   1.000
_cell.angle_alpha   90.00
_cell.angle_beta   90.00
_cell.angle_gamma   90.00
#
_symmetry.space_group_name_H-M   'P 1'
#
loop_
_entity.id
_entity.type
_entity.pdbx_description
1 polymer ?
#
loop_
_entity_poly.entity_id
_entity_poly.type
_entity_poly.pdbx_seq_one_letter_code
_entity_poly.pdbx_strand_id
1 'polypeptide(L)'
;MNKADVTAFIAKFDVFFNDEIIGKKKYLRDLSKGNQKKAGIVAALMGAPQVVVLDEPFANLDPTTQIRLKKILKELTDNKEITLLVSSHDLSHVTEVCDRIVVLDKGIVVKDIETSTATLQELESYFSV
;
A
#
# COMPACT_ATOMS: atom_id res chain seq x y z
N MET A 1 -15.23 -1.13 -17.35
CA MET A 1 -15.74 -0.31 -16.23
C MET A 1 -16.35 0.96 -16.78
N ASN A 2 -17.62 1.23 -16.54
CA ASN A 2 -18.29 2.43 -17.04
C ASN A 2 -18.09 3.62 -16.07
N LYS A 3 -18.56 4.82 -16.47
CA LYS A 3 -18.37 6.04 -15.67
C LYS A 3 -19.02 5.94 -14.28
N ALA A 4 -20.19 5.33 -14.19
CA ALA A 4 -20.88 5.14 -12.90
C ALA A 4 -20.10 4.20 -11.98
N ASP A 5 -19.51 3.13 -12.52
CA ASP A 5 -18.67 2.19 -11.77
C ASP A 5 -17.40 2.86 -11.25
N VAL A 6 -16.77 3.70 -12.07
CA VAL A 6 -15.58 4.46 -11.69
C VAL A 6 -15.91 5.42 -10.55
N THR A 7 -17.02 6.16 -10.66
CA THR A 7 -17.46 7.10 -9.62
C THR A 7 -17.74 6.38 -8.31
N ALA A 8 -18.46 5.26 -8.35
CA ALA A 8 -18.77 4.46 -7.17
C ALA A 8 -17.50 3.87 -6.53
N PHE A 9 -16.55 3.42 -7.34
CA PHE A 9 -15.27 2.91 -6.87
C PHE A 9 -14.47 3.99 -6.14
N ILE A 10 -14.32 5.17 -6.76
CA ILE A 10 -13.56 6.29 -6.19
C ILE A 10 -14.19 6.75 -4.87
N ALA A 11 -15.52 6.77 -4.77
CA ALA A 11 -16.22 7.19 -3.56
C ALA A 11 -15.86 6.34 -2.33
N LYS A 12 -15.47 5.08 -2.50
CA LYS A 12 -15.04 4.21 -1.40
C LYS A 12 -13.75 4.72 -0.73
N PHE A 13 -13.01 5.59 -1.39
CA PHE A 13 -11.71 6.10 -0.91
C PHE A 13 -11.79 7.55 -0.45
N ASP A 14 -12.99 8.12 -0.22
CA ASP A 14 -13.16 9.51 0.21
C ASP A 14 -12.31 9.84 1.44
N VAL A 15 -12.33 8.97 2.46
CA VAL A 15 -11.55 9.17 3.69
C VAL A 15 -10.04 9.12 3.40
N PHE A 16 -9.63 8.23 2.50
CA PHE A 16 -8.23 8.10 2.09
C PHE A 16 -7.72 9.35 1.38
N PHE A 17 -8.53 9.92 0.50
CA PHE A 17 -8.20 11.16 -0.20
C PHE A 17 -8.34 12.41 0.69
N ASN A 18 -9.14 12.33 1.75
CA ASN A 18 -9.37 13.45 2.67
C ASN A 18 -9.85 14.72 1.96
N ASP A 19 -10.73 14.57 0.96
CA ASP A 19 -11.32 15.64 0.12
C ASP A 19 -10.30 16.47 -0.67
N GLU A 20 -9.06 16.02 -0.78
CA GLU A 20 -8.00 16.78 -1.45
C GLU A 20 -7.94 16.54 -2.95
N ILE A 21 -8.46 15.41 -3.45
CA ILE A 21 -8.32 14.98 -4.85
C ILE A 21 -9.66 14.87 -5.55
N ILE A 22 -10.65 14.21 -4.93
CA ILE A 22 -11.93 13.89 -5.54
C ILE A 22 -12.70 15.16 -5.86
N GLY A 23 -13.19 15.25 -7.10
CA GLY A 23 -13.96 16.39 -7.58
C GLY A 23 -13.12 17.60 -8.00
N LYS A 24 -11.81 17.55 -7.89
CA LYS A 24 -10.91 18.64 -8.28
C LYS A 24 -10.34 18.41 -9.68
N LYS A 25 -10.44 19.43 -10.53
CA LYS A 25 -9.90 19.41 -11.90
C LYS A 25 -8.43 19.86 -11.87
N LYS A 26 -7.55 18.94 -11.51
CA LYS A 26 -6.09 19.17 -11.50
C LYS A 26 -5.38 18.09 -12.28
N TYR A 27 -4.27 18.47 -12.92
CA TYR A 27 -3.35 17.48 -13.46
C TYR A 27 -2.63 16.75 -12.31
N LEU A 28 -2.29 15.49 -12.53
CA LEU A 28 -1.57 14.70 -11.53
C LEU A 28 -0.27 15.38 -11.08
N ARG A 29 0.45 16.01 -12.01
CA ARG A 29 1.70 16.74 -11.74
C ARG A 29 1.53 17.93 -10.80
N ASP A 30 0.30 18.48 -10.69
CA ASP A 30 -0.02 19.65 -9.85
C ASP A 30 -0.39 19.27 -8.42
N LEU A 31 -0.48 17.96 -8.14
CA LEU A 31 -0.73 17.45 -6.80
C LEU A 31 0.57 17.35 -6.00
N SER A 32 0.46 17.39 -4.67
CA SER A 32 1.59 17.04 -3.80
C SER A 32 2.05 15.60 -4.07
N LYS A 33 3.28 15.27 -3.69
CA LYS A 33 3.79 13.89 -3.84
C LYS A 33 2.91 12.89 -3.10
N GLY A 34 2.42 13.23 -1.90
CA GLY A 34 1.51 12.38 -1.15
C GLY A 34 0.19 12.15 -1.88
N ASN A 35 -0.39 13.21 -2.46
CA ASN A 35 -1.64 13.10 -3.21
C ASN A 35 -1.46 12.35 -4.53
N GLN A 36 -0.33 12.52 -5.21
CA GLN A 36 0.02 11.71 -6.37
C GLN A 36 0.10 10.22 -6.01
N LYS A 37 0.71 9.91 -4.88
CA LYS A 37 0.81 8.54 -4.35
C LYS A 37 -0.58 7.96 -4.09
N LYS A 38 -1.46 8.69 -3.41
CA LYS A 38 -2.84 8.27 -3.14
C LYS A 38 -3.60 7.97 -4.43
N ALA A 39 -3.53 8.87 -5.40
CA ALA A 39 -4.18 8.69 -6.71
C ALA A 39 -3.65 7.46 -7.44
N GLY A 40 -2.33 7.24 -7.43
CA GLY A 40 -1.70 6.08 -8.05
C GLY A 40 -2.13 4.77 -7.41
N ILE A 41 -2.21 4.71 -6.08
CA ILE A 41 -2.64 3.51 -5.35
C ILE A 41 -4.10 3.16 -5.70
N VAL A 42 -4.99 4.14 -5.66
CA VAL A 42 -6.40 3.92 -5.98
C VAL A 42 -6.56 3.48 -7.44
N ALA A 43 -5.81 4.08 -8.36
CA ALA A 43 -5.81 3.69 -9.76
C ALA A 43 -5.35 2.23 -9.96
N ALA A 44 -4.34 1.80 -9.20
CA ALA A 44 -3.85 0.42 -9.27
C ALA A 44 -4.90 -0.59 -8.80
N LEU A 45 -5.77 -0.21 -7.87
CA LEU A 45 -6.83 -1.08 -7.34
C LEU A 45 -8.09 -1.07 -8.23
N MET A 46 -8.18 -0.13 -9.17
CA MET A 46 -9.35 0.02 -10.02
C MET A 46 -9.53 -1.19 -10.93
N GLY A 47 -10.77 -1.64 -11.12
CA GLY A 47 -11.07 -2.79 -11.96
C GLY A 47 -10.94 -4.14 -11.26
N ALA A 48 -10.71 -4.16 -9.96
CA ALA A 48 -10.57 -5.36 -9.13
C ALA A 48 -9.53 -6.36 -9.71
N PRO A 49 -8.26 -5.95 -9.89
CA PRO A 49 -7.23 -6.83 -10.41
C PRO A 49 -6.95 -7.99 -9.45
N GLN A 50 -6.53 -9.13 -9.97
CA GLN A 50 -6.17 -10.29 -9.15
C GLN A 50 -4.81 -10.12 -8.47
N VAL A 51 -3.91 -9.40 -9.10
CA VAL A 51 -2.55 -9.13 -8.57
C VAL A 51 -2.28 -7.64 -8.62
N VAL A 52 -1.84 -7.09 -7.50
CA VAL A 52 -1.46 -5.67 -7.37
C VAL A 52 -0.02 -5.59 -6.88
N VAL A 53 0.78 -4.77 -7.53
CA VAL A 53 2.16 -4.49 -7.13
C VAL A 53 2.26 -3.02 -6.71
N LEU A 54 2.67 -2.79 -5.47
CA LEU A 54 2.85 -1.44 -4.92
C LEU A 54 4.31 -1.27 -4.50
N ASP A 55 5.00 -0.33 -5.13
CA ASP A 55 6.39 -0.01 -4.82
C ASP A 55 6.43 1.18 -3.85
N GLU A 56 6.92 0.94 -2.62
CA GLU A 56 7.03 1.96 -1.56
C GLU A 56 5.71 2.74 -1.35
N PRO A 57 4.57 2.05 -1.12
CA PRO A 57 3.27 2.74 -1.07
C PRO A 57 3.10 3.67 0.13
N PHE A 58 3.87 3.46 1.21
CA PHE A 58 3.78 4.28 2.43
C PHE A 58 4.67 5.52 2.39
N ALA A 59 5.62 5.60 1.46
CA ALA A 59 6.52 6.73 1.35
C ALA A 59 5.76 8.01 0.95
N ASN A 60 6.16 9.14 1.51
CA ASN A 60 5.57 10.47 1.25
C ASN A 60 4.13 10.62 1.75
N LEU A 61 3.65 9.71 2.61
CA LEU A 61 2.35 9.82 3.25
C LEU A 61 2.52 10.23 4.72
N ASP A 62 1.60 11.05 5.21
CA ASP A 62 1.55 11.37 6.64
C ASP A 62 1.12 10.15 7.46
N PRO A 63 1.39 10.12 8.78
CA PRO A 63 1.09 8.95 9.61
C PRO A 63 -0.38 8.54 9.59
N THR A 64 -1.30 9.48 9.58
CA THR A 64 -2.74 9.18 9.52
C THR A 64 -3.11 8.47 8.22
N THR A 65 -2.58 8.93 7.10
CA THR A 65 -2.81 8.31 5.80
C THR A 65 -2.17 6.93 5.72
N GLN A 66 -0.99 6.75 6.29
CA GLN A 66 -0.33 5.43 6.38
C GLN A 66 -1.20 4.42 7.11
N ILE A 67 -1.79 4.81 8.23
CA ILE A 67 -2.70 3.94 9.01
C ILE A 67 -3.93 3.57 8.17
N ARG A 68 -4.51 4.53 7.47
CA ARG A 68 -5.68 4.29 6.61
C ARG A 68 -5.33 3.35 5.44
N LEU A 69 -4.15 3.52 4.84
CA LEU A 69 -3.69 2.64 3.77
C LEU A 69 -3.49 1.20 4.26
N LYS A 70 -2.85 1.02 5.41
CA LYS A 70 -2.69 -0.31 6.01
C LYS A 70 -4.02 -1.02 6.18
N LYS A 71 -5.02 -0.29 6.67
CA LYS A 71 -6.37 -0.83 6.87
C LYS A 71 -7.01 -1.26 5.56
N ILE A 72 -6.91 -0.43 4.53
CA ILE A 72 -7.42 -0.74 3.19
C ILE A 72 -6.77 -2.01 2.63
N LEU A 73 -5.44 -2.08 2.68
CA LEU A 73 -4.69 -3.21 2.16
C LEU A 73 -5.01 -4.51 2.91
N LYS A 74 -5.14 -4.44 4.23
CA LYS A 74 -5.55 -5.57 5.05
C LYS A 74 -6.93 -6.10 4.68
N GLU A 75 -7.90 -5.21 4.54
CA GLU A 75 -9.26 -5.59 4.16
C GLU A 75 -9.30 -6.30 2.81
N LEU A 76 -8.53 -5.79 1.84
CA LEU A 76 -8.47 -6.39 0.50
C LEU A 76 -7.83 -7.77 0.50
N THR A 77 -6.79 -7.98 1.29
CA THR A 77 -6.08 -9.27 1.35
C THR A 77 -6.81 -10.28 2.24
N ASP A 78 -7.44 -9.85 3.33
CA ASP A 78 -8.20 -10.73 4.21
C ASP A 78 -9.40 -11.36 3.49
N ASN A 79 -10.03 -10.62 2.58
CA ASN A 79 -11.10 -11.15 1.74
C ASN A 79 -10.61 -12.06 0.62
N LYS A 80 -9.31 -12.25 0.48
CA LYS A 80 -8.66 -13.08 -0.56
C LYS A 80 -9.06 -12.70 -2.00
N GLU A 81 -9.46 -11.46 -2.19
CA GLU A 81 -9.86 -10.96 -3.51
C GLU A 81 -8.66 -10.66 -4.39
N ILE A 82 -7.54 -10.24 -3.79
CA ILE A 82 -6.33 -9.89 -4.52
C ILE A 82 -5.09 -10.49 -3.86
N THR A 83 -4.07 -10.71 -4.68
CA THR A 83 -2.71 -10.96 -4.23
C THR A 83 -1.93 -9.65 -4.30
N LEU A 84 -1.33 -9.25 -3.19
CA LEU A 84 -0.65 -7.97 -3.05
C LEU A 84 0.84 -8.19 -2.85
N LEU A 85 1.65 -7.57 -3.71
CA LEU A 85 3.10 -7.50 -3.55
C LEU A 85 3.48 -6.06 -3.21
N VAL A 86 4.05 -5.86 -2.02
CA VAL A 86 4.45 -4.54 -1.52
C VAL A 86 5.95 -4.52 -1.31
N SER A 87 6.63 -3.52 -1.86
CA SER A 87 8.01 -3.23 -1.49
C SER A 87 8.06 -2.13 -0.44
N SER A 88 8.95 -2.25 0.52
CA SER A 88 9.22 -1.19 1.51
C SER A 88 10.54 -1.46 2.21
N HIS A 89 11.21 -0.39 2.64
CA HIS A 89 12.35 -0.48 3.54
C HIS A 89 11.98 -0.16 5.00
N ASP A 90 10.71 0.09 5.27
CA ASP A 90 10.20 0.28 6.62
C ASP A 90 9.66 -1.04 7.15
N LEU A 91 10.38 -1.61 8.11
CA LEU A 91 10.07 -2.93 8.66
C LEU A 91 8.74 -2.98 9.39
N SER A 92 8.37 -1.91 10.09
CA SER A 92 7.10 -1.90 10.84
C SER A 92 5.90 -1.93 9.90
N HIS A 93 5.95 -1.24 8.78
CA HIS A 93 4.85 -1.25 7.82
C HIS A 93 4.62 -2.64 7.23
N VAL A 94 5.69 -3.30 6.78
CA VAL A 94 5.55 -4.62 6.14
C VAL A 94 5.13 -5.70 7.13
N THR A 95 5.61 -5.66 8.36
CA THR A 95 5.21 -6.65 9.37
C THR A 95 3.74 -6.52 9.79
N GLU A 96 3.17 -5.32 9.72
CA GLU A 96 1.77 -5.09 10.05
C GLU A 96 0.81 -5.51 8.93
N VAL A 97 1.25 -5.47 7.68
CA VAL A 97 0.35 -5.65 6.51
C VAL A 97 0.54 -6.99 5.83
N CYS A 98 1.76 -7.50 5.76
CA CYS A 98 2.10 -8.64 4.93
C CYS A 98 2.06 -9.96 5.70
N ASP A 99 1.52 -11.00 5.06
CA ASP A 99 1.50 -12.36 5.62
C ASP A 99 2.83 -13.09 5.42
N ARG A 100 3.60 -12.66 4.43
CA ARG A 100 4.89 -13.23 4.07
C ARG A 100 5.86 -12.12 3.73
N ILE A 101 7.10 -12.23 4.18
CA ILE A 101 8.15 -11.23 3.95
C ILE A 101 9.35 -11.92 3.31
N VAL A 102 9.80 -11.34 2.20
CA VAL A 102 11.02 -11.73 1.51
C VAL A 102 12.04 -10.61 1.65
N VAL A 103 13.20 -10.92 2.20
CA VAL A 103 14.27 -9.95 2.39
C VAL A 103 15.31 -10.12 1.29
N LEU A 104 15.55 -9.02 0.57
CA LEU A 104 16.60 -8.95 -0.44
C LEU A 104 17.81 -8.18 0.12
N ASP A 105 18.99 -8.72 -0.05
CA ASP A 105 20.24 -8.06 0.28
C ASP A 105 21.22 -8.27 -0.88
N LYS A 106 21.65 -7.16 -1.47
CA LYS A 106 22.57 -7.16 -2.63
C LYS A 106 22.10 -8.07 -3.78
N GLY A 107 20.80 -8.03 -4.06
CA GLY A 107 20.20 -8.80 -5.13
C GLY A 107 19.95 -10.28 -4.83
N ILE A 108 20.16 -10.70 -3.59
CA ILE A 108 20.01 -12.09 -3.16
C ILE A 108 18.89 -12.17 -2.12
N VAL A 109 18.03 -13.19 -2.23
CA VAL A 109 17.05 -13.50 -1.20
C VAL A 109 17.77 -14.12 -0.01
N VAL A 110 17.78 -13.41 1.11
CA VAL A 110 18.45 -13.85 2.36
C VAL A 110 17.46 -14.37 3.39
N LYS A 111 16.20 -13.98 3.32
CA LYS A 111 15.12 -14.50 4.17
C LYS A 111 13.83 -14.58 3.37
N ASP A 112 13.02 -15.58 3.69
CA ASP A 112 11.68 -15.78 3.18
C ASP A 112 10.87 -16.40 4.33
N ILE A 113 10.09 -15.57 5.03
CA ILE A 113 9.44 -15.94 6.28
C ILE A 113 7.97 -15.58 6.30
N GLU A 114 7.19 -16.41 7.00
CA GLU A 114 5.82 -16.05 7.34
C GLU A 114 5.81 -15.05 8.49
N THR A 115 4.93 -14.05 8.41
CA THR A 115 4.84 -12.99 9.41
C THR A 115 4.23 -13.53 10.70
N SER A 116 4.88 -13.23 11.84
CA SER A 116 4.42 -13.54 13.18
C SER A 116 4.66 -12.36 14.11
N THR A 117 4.27 -12.47 15.37
CA THR A 117 4.48 -11.42 16.36
C THR A 117 5.96 -11.13 16.63
N ALA A 118 6.85 -12.09 16.38
CA ALA A 118 8.29 -11.93 16.57
C ALA A 118 9.04 -11.42 15.33
N THR A 119 8.38 -11.31 14.18
CA THR A 119 9.03 -11.01 12.89
C THR A 119 9.72 -9.66 12.89
N LEU A 120 9.08 -8.62 13.42
CA LEU A 120 9.65 -7.26 13.43
C LEU A 120 10.99 -7.26 14.21
N GLN A 121 11.02 -7.85 15.39
CA GLN A 121 12.22 -7.94 16.20
C GLN A 121 13.34 -8.75 15.50
N GLU A 122 12.97 -9.83 14.87
CA GLU A 122 13.90 -10.67 14.11
C GLU A 122 14.54 -9.91 12.95
N LEU A 123 13.74 -9.16 12.19
CA LEU A 123 14.24 -8.33 11.09
C LEU A 123 15.10 -7.16 11.58
N GLU A 124 14.67 -6.49 12.65
CA GLU A 124 15.46 -5.42 13.27
C GLU A 124 16.83 -5.93 13.71
N SER A 125 16.87 -7.12 14.31
CA SER A 125 18.15 -7.75 14.72
C SER A 125 19.03 -8.07 13.52
N TYR A 126 18.45 -8.51 12.43
CA TYR A 126 19.21 -8.80 11.20
C TYR A 126 19.86 -7.54 10.62
N PHE A 127 19.12 -6.44 10.56
CA PHE A 127 19.60 -5.19 9.95
C PHE A 127 20.41 -4.30 10.88
N SER A 128 20.42 -4.54 12.19
CA SER A 128 21.14 -3.71 13.17
C SER A 128 22.59 -4.13 13.40
N VAL A 129 23.08 -5.08 12.67
CA VAL A 129 24.47 -5.58 12.78
C VAL A 129 25.47 -4.62 12.13
#